data_b38066995ca8bba19b400e86ebc35ccf
#
_entry.id   b38066995ca8bba19b400e86ebc35ccf
#
_cell.length_a   1.000
_cell.length_b   1.000
_cell.length_c   1.000
_cell.angle_alpha   90.00
_cell.angle_beta   90.00
_cell.angle_gamma   90.00
#
_symmetry.space_group_name_H-M   'P 1'
#
loop_
_entity.id
_entity.type
_entity.pdbx_description
1 polymer ?
#
loop_
_entity_poly.entity_id
_entity_poly.type
_entity_poly.pdbx_seq_one_letter_code
_entity_poly.pdbx_strand_id
1 'polypeptide(L)'
;MRAQPFFANRQKEIVKRPKAYFLDCGLKNAVARNFPAAPDGQALENYVFTELVKAGHAPKYWRTKAGAEVDFVVEIDGKPVPIEAKLAPEEGKVESGLRAFIDSFKPQLAVVVGLRAEKHTLKAGSCRVVFTDVAGLRGALGAGK
;
A
#
# COMPACT_ATOMS: atom_id res chain seq x y z
N MET A 1 1.72 -15.50 0.64
CA MET A 1 2.04 -14.76 1.88
C MET A 1 0.82 -14.09 2.47
N ARG A 2 0.93 -13.54 3.68
CA ARG A 2 -0.21 -12.91 4.36
C ARG A 2 0.19 -11.56 4.91
N ALA A 3 -0.60 -10.52 4.63
CA ALA A 3 -0.49 -9.23 5.30
C ALA A 3 -1.31 -9.24 6.59
N GLN A 4 -0.66 -8.97 7.70
CA GLN A 4 -1.33 -8.83 9.00
C GLN A 4 -1.98 -7.45 9.11
N PRO A 5 -3.02 -7.28 9.93
CA PRO A 5 -3.58 -5.97 10.18
C PRO A 5 -2.59 -5.10 10.96
N PHE A 6 -2.56 -3.80 10.66
CA PHE A 6 -1.78 -2.79 11.37
C PHE A 6 -2.62 -2.18 12.49
N PHE A 7 -2.06 -2.13 13.69
CA PHE A 7 -2.64 -1.42 14.83
C PHE A 7 -1.57 -0.69 15.62
N ALA A 8 -1.90 0.46 16.19
CA ALA A 8 -1.04 1.14 17.15
C ALA A 8 -0.79 0.30 18.42
N ASN A 9 -1.72 -0.61 18.75
CA ASN A 9 -1.58 -1.56 19.87
C ASN A 9 -1.49 -2.99 19.32
N ARG A 10 -0.34 -3.63 19.49
CA ARG A 10 -0.03 -4.99 19.01
C ARG A 10 -1.01 -6.07 19.48
N GLN A 11 -1.65 -5.91 20.65
CA GLN A 11 -2.64 -6.88 21.15
C GLN A 11 -3.92 -6.96 20.28
N LYS A 12 -4.23 -5.91 19.50
CA LYS A 12 -5.39 -5.88 18.58
C LYS A 12 -5.08 -6.46 17.19
N GLU A 13 -3.82 -6.70 16.86
CA GLU A 13 -3.42 -7.29 15.56
C GLU A 13 -3.89 -8.75 15.43
N ILE A 14 -4.06 -9.47 16.55
CA ILE A 14 -4.34 -10.90 16.57
C ILE A 14 -5.80 -11.24 16.21
N VAL A 15 -6.72 -10.27 16.26
CA VAL A 15 -8.18 -10.51 16.17
C VAL A 15 -8.74 -10.41 14.75
N LYS A 16 -8.05 -9.77 13.80
CA LYS A 16 -8.51 -9.61 12.41
C LYS A 16 -7.87 -10.63 11.48
N ARG A 17 -8.66 -11.13 10.50
CA ARG A 17 -8.16 -12.08 9.50
C ARG A 17 -7.13 -11.43 8.59
N PRO A 18 -5.96 -12.06 8.36
CA PRO A 18 -4.95 -11.54 7.44
C PRO A 18 -5.45 -11.57 6.00
N LYS A 19 -5.01 -10.60 5.19
CA LYS A 19 -5.16 -10.64 3.73
C LYS A 19 -4.13 -11.59 3.12
N ALA A 20 -4.53 -12.40 2.14
CA ALA A 20 -3.64 -13.33 1.44
C ALA A 20 -3.18 -12.73 0.10
N TYR A 21 -1.88 -12.84 -0.17
CA TYR A 21 -1.24 -12.38 -1.40
C TYR A 21 -0.37 -13.47 -2.01
N PHE A 22 -0.28 -13.48 -3.33
CA PHE A 22 0.65 -14.33 -4.07
C PHE A 22 1.95 -13.56 -4.31
N LEU A 23 3.10 -14.22 -4.13
CA LEU A 23 4.40 -13.63 -4.47
C LEU A 23 4.70 -13.65 -5.97
N ASP A 24 3.98 -14.47 -6.71
CA ASP A 24 4.08 -14.59 -8.16
C ASP A 24 2.69 -14.45 -8.77
N CYS A 25 2.47 -13.33 -9.48
CA CYS A 25 1.21 -13.06 -10.16
C CYS A 25 1.00 -14.00 -11.35
N GLY A 26 2.07 -14.45 -12.01
CA GLY A 26 2.00 -15.43 -13.09
C GLY A 26 1.51 -16.77 -12.58
N LEU A 27 2.06 -17.24 -11.47
CA LEU A 27 1.60 -18.46 -10.81
C LEU A 27 0.14 -18.35 -10.35
N LYS A 28 -0.26 -17.21 -9.77
CA LYS A 28 -1.67 -16.94 -9.42
C LYS A 28 -2.58 -17.12 -10.63
N ASN A 29 -2.23 -16.48 -11.76
CA ASN A 29 -3.03 -16.52 -12.98
C ASN A 29 -3.07 -17.93 -13.58
N ALA A 30 -1.96 -18.66 -13.54
CA ALA A 30 -1.88 -20.05 -14.01
C ALA A 30 -2.77 -20.99 -13.18
N VAL A 31 -2.71 -20.88 -11.86
CA VAL A 31 -3.56 -21.68 -10.94
C VAL A 31 -5.03 -21.33 -11.12
N ALA A 32 -5.35 -20.05 -11.25
CA ALA A 32 -6.71 -19.57 -11.48
C ALA A 32 -7.21 -19.82 -12.93
N ARG A 33 -6.33 -20.24 -13.84
CA ARG A 33 -6.59 -20.35 -15.30
C ARG A 33 -7.21 -19.07 -15.87
N ASN A 34 -6.77 -17.92 -15.36
CA ASN A 34 -7.28 -16.62 -15.74
C ASN A 34 -6.11 -15.67 -16.04
N PHE A 35 -5.95 -15.31 -17.31
CA PHE A 35 -4.93 -14.38 -17.79
C PHE A 35 -5.64 -13.16 -18.38
N PRO A 36 -6.04 -12.17 -17.55
CA PRO A 36 -6.73 -10.99 -18.04
C PRO A 36 -5.83 -10.19 -18.97
N ALA A 37 -6.40 -9.61 -20.03
CA ALA A 37 -5.69 -8.79 -21.01
C ALA A 37 -5.12 -7.48 -20.39
N ALA A 38 -5.72 -7.03 -19.29
CA ALA A 38 -5.26 -5.86 -18.52
C ALA A 38 -5.30 -6.15 -17.03
N PRO A 39 -4.36 -5.61 -16.24
CA PRO A 39 -4.39 -5.75 -14.80
C PRO A 39 -5.59 -5.01 -14.21
N ASP A 40 -6.23 -5.62 -13.23
CA ASP A 40 -7.23 -4.99 -12.36
C ASP A 40 -6.60 -4.42 -11.08
N GLY A 41 -7.42 -3.77 -10.24
CA GLY A 41 -6.96 -3.18 -8.99
C GLY A 41 -6.35 -4.23 -8.05
N GLN A 42 -6.91 -5.44 -8.02
CA GLN A 42 -6.39 -6.53 -7.18
C GLN A 42 -5.04 -7.06 -7.69
N ALA A 43 -4.83 -7.10 -8.99
CA ALA A 43 -3.55 -7.47 -9.57
C ALA A 43 -2.46 -6.43 -9.24
N LEU A 44 -2.80 -5.13 -9.32
CA LEU A 44 -1.90 -4.06 -8.91
C LEU A 44 -1.58 -4.13 -7.41
N GLU A 45 -2.59 -4.29 -6.55
CA GLU A 45 -2.40 -4.45 -5.11
C GLU A 45 -1.47 -5.63 -4.81
N ASN A 46 -1.71 -6.79 -5.43
CA ASN A 46 -0.85 -7.96 -5.27
C ASN A 46 0.60 -7.71 -5.75
N TYR A 47 0.77 -6.98 -6.85
CA TYR A 47 2.08 -6.63 -7.38
C TYR A 47 2.83 -5.67 -6.44
N VAL A 48 2.17 -4.64 -5.94
CA VAL A 48 2.72 -3.72 -4.93
C VAL A 48 3.14 -4.48 -3.67
N PHE A 49 2.30 -5.38 -3.16
CA PHE A 49 2.66 -6.26 -2.04
C PHE A 49 3.96 -7.01 -2.31
N THR A 50 4.08 -7.62 -3.48
CA THR A 50 5.26 -8.39 -3.88
C THR A 50 6.53 -7.52 -3.91
N GLU A 51 6.45 -6.32 -4.46
CA GLU A 51 7.58 -5.39 -4.52
C GLU A 51 7.99 -4.88 -3.13
N LEU A 52 7.04 -4.67 -2.22
CA LEU A 52 7.33 -4.33 -0.83
C LEU A 52 8.07 -5.46 -0.12
N VAL A 53 7.62 -6.70 -0.28
CA VAL A 53 8.28 -7.88 0.30
C VAL A 53 9.69 -8.08 -0.27
N LYS A 54 9.87 -7.94 -1.60
CA LYS A 54 11.19 -8.01 -2.25
C LYS A 54 12.14 -6.90 -1.79
N ALA A 55 11.60 -5.75 -1.39
CA ALA A 55 12.37 -4.66 -0.80
C ALA A 55 12.70 -4.88 0.68
N GLY A 56 12.32 -6.02 1.27
CA GLY A 56 12.61 -6.37 2.66
C GLY A 56 11.58 -5.85 3.66
N HIS A 57 10.47 -5.27 3.21
CA HIS A 57 9.41 -4.83 4.11
C HIS A 57 8.48 -5.97 4.50
N ALA A 58 7.80 -5.82 5.66
CA ALA A 58 6.71 -6.67 6.12
C ALA A 58 5.39 -5.88 6.06
N PRO A 59 4.75 -5.79 4.87
CA PRO A 59 3.57 -4.96 4.71
C PRO A 59 2.40 -5.49 5.54
N LYS A 60 1.74 -4.59 6.26
CA LYS A 60 0.50 -4.80 6.98
C LYS A 60 -0.61 -4.04 6.25
N TYR A 61 -1.88 -4.32 6.51
CA TYR A 61 -3.00 -3.52 6.02
C TYR A 61 -3.67 -2.79 7.19
N TRP A 62 -4.35 -1.67 6.92
CA TRP A 62 -5.13 -0.99 7.94
C TRP A 62 -6.59 -0.85 7.53
N ARG A 63 -7.49 -1.12 8.47
CA ARG A 63 -8.93 -1.01 8.24
C ARG A 63 -9.65 -0.68 9.54
N THR A 64 -10.57 0.29 9.48
CA THR A 64 -11.47 0.64 10.59
C THR A 64 -12.76 -0.19 10.55
N LYS A 65 -13.53 -0.15 11.64
CA LYS A 65 -14.89 -0.70 11.67
C LYS A 65 -15.84 0.07 10.75
N ALA A 66 -15.60 1.36 10.53
CA ALA A 66 -16.38 2.23 9.65
C ALA A 66 -16.07 2.04 8.15
N GLY A 67 -15.13 1.14 7.80
CA GLY A 67 -14.81 0.80 6.42
C GLY A 67 -13.68 1.61 5.79
N ALA A 68 -13.08 2.59 6.48
CA ALA A 68 -11.86 3.24 5.99
C ALA A 68 -10.73 2.22 5.94
N GLU A 69 -9.99 2.17 4.84
CA GLU A 69 -8.95 1.18 4.58
C GLU A 69 -7.73 1.83 3.92
N VAL A 70 -6.55 1.29 4.22
CA VAL A 70 -5.29 1.54 3.51
C VAL A 70 -4.71 0.17 3.16
N ASP A 71 -4.33 0.00 1.90
CA ASP A 71 -3.90 -1.30 1.37
C ASP A 71 -2.68 -1.83 2.10
N PHE A 72 -1.66 -0.99 2.29
CA PHE A 72 -0.46 -1.38 3.00
C PHE A 72 0.03 -0.31 3.98
N VAL A 73 0.63 -0.78 5.04
CA VAL A 73 1.41 0.03 5.98
C VAL A 73 2.74 -0.67 6.19
N VAL A 74 3.85 0.00 5.90
CA VAL A 74 5.19 -0.46 6.21
C VAL A 74 5.79 0.40 7.32
N GLU A 75 6.76 -0.13 8.05
CA GLU A 75 7.50 0.62 9.06
C GLU A 75 8.90 0.96 8.51
N ILE A 76 9.23 2.25 8.50
CA ILE A 76 10.54 2.77 8.10
C ILE A 76 11.06 3.60 9.26
N ASP A 77 12.21 3.23 9.82
CA ASP A 77 12.80 3.87 11.01
C ASP A 77 11.80 3.99 12.17
N GLY A 78 10.99 2.94 12.39
CA GLY A 78 9.97 2.89 13.44
C GLY A 78 8.74 3.76 13.20
N LYS A 79 8.62 4.38 12.01
CA LYS A 79 7.47 5.22 11.64
C LYS A 79 6.59 4.52 10.62
N PRO A 80 5.26 4.59 10.78
CA PRO A 80 4.35 3.98 9.80
C PRO A 80 4.31 4.82 8.52
N VAL A 81 4.40 4.14 7.39
CA VAL A 81 4.23 4.73 6.05
C VAL A 81 3.06 4.02 5.38
N PRO A 82 1.89 4.66 5.25
CA PRO A 82 0.76 4.10 4.53
C PRO A 82 1.00 4.17 3.02
N ILE A 83 0.55 3.12 2.32
CA ILE A 83 0.69 2.97 0.86
C ILE A 83 -0.66 2.54 0.31
N GLU A 84 -1.16 3.28 -0.68
CA GLU A 84 -2.39 3.01 -1.41
C GLU A 84 -2.06 2.61 -2.84
N ALA A 85 -2.67 1.53 -3.33
CA ALA A 85 -2.51 1.05 -4.70
C ALA A 85 -3.76 1.40 -5.52
N LYS A 86 -3.61 2.18 -6.60
CA LYS A 86 -4.74 2.63 -7.43
C LYS A 86 -4.37 2.57 -8.90
N LEU A 87 -5.17 1.90 -9.76
CA LEU A 87 -4.85 1.78 -11.19
C LEU A 87 -4.61 3.13 -11.85
N ALA A 88 -5.50 4.09 -11.60
CA ALA A 88 -5.44 5.46 -12.10
C ALA A 88 -5.73 6.42 -10.95
N PRO A 89 -4.73 6.80 -10.15
CA PRO A 89 -4.93 7.78 -9.09
C PRO A 89 -5.26 9.15 -9.70
N GLU A 90 -6.26 9.82 -9.12
CA GLU A 90 -6.59 11.19 -9.51
C GLU A 90 -5.51 12.14 -8.98
N GLU A 91 -5.02 13.01 -9.86
CA GLU A 91 -4.02 14.00 -9.50
C GLU A 91 -4.55 14.94 -8.38
N GLY A 92 -3.72 15.16 -7.37
CA GLY A 92 -4.07 16.05 -6.25
C GLY A 92 -5.09 15.49 -5.27
N LYS A 93 -5.61 14.29 -5.47
CA LYS A 93 -6.63 13.69 -4.59
C LYS A 93 -6.02 12.64 -3.67
N VAL A 94 -6.25 12.83 -2.38
CA VAL A 94 -5.98 11.82 -1.33
C VAL A 94 -7.29 11.13 -0.98
N GLU A 95 -7.36 9.82 -1.19
CA GLU A 95 -8.55 9.02 -0.90
C GLU A 95 -8.91 9.06 0.60
N SER A 96 -10.20 8.88 0.90
CA SER A 96 -10.73 9.02 2.26
C SER A 96 -10.09 8.06 3.26
N GLY A 97 -9.77 6.84 2.85
CA GLY A 97 -9.09 5.85 3.70
C GLY A 97 -7.69 6.32 4.09
N LEU A 98 -6.89 6.75 3.11
CA LEU A 98 -5.55 7.26 3.34
C LEU A 98 -5.57 8.54 4.18
N ARG A 99 -6.55 9.44 3.93
CA ARG A 99 -6.76 10.64 4.74
C ARG A 99 -7.08 10.30 6.20
N ALA A 100 -7.99 9.35 6.44
CA ALA A 100 -8.34 8.88 7.78
C ALA A 100 -7.13 8.30 8.52
N PHE A 101 -6.25 7.58 7.81
CA PHE A 101 -5.00 7.08 8.37
C PHE A 101 -4.06 8.24 8.74
N ILE A 102 -3.87 9.20 7.82
CA ILE A 102 -3.02 10.38 8.05
C ILE A 102 -3.49 11.16 9.28
N ASP A 103 -4.79 11.37 9.40
CA ASP A 103 -5.38 12.10 10.54
C ASP A 103 -5.19 11.35 11.87
N SER A 104 -5.25 10.02 11.84
CA SER A 104 -5.15 9.17 13.04
C SER A 104 -3.71 8.96 13.52
N PHE A 105 -2.77 8.77 12.59
CA PHE A 105 -1.40 8.34 12.92
C PHE A 105 -0.34 9.40 12.65
N LYS A 106 -0.69 10.51 11.97
CA LYS A 106 0.21 11.63 11.67
C LYS A 106 1.55 11.20 11.03
N PRO A 107 1.54 10.30 10.01
CA PRO A 107 2.76 9.86 9.37
C PRO A 107 3.45 11.04 8.68
N GLN A 108 4.78 10.98 8.55
CA GLN A 108 5.55 12.00 7.82
C GLN A 108 5.48 11.79 6.30
N LEU A 109 5.30 10.54 5.88
CA LEU A 109 5.25 10.12 4.49
C LEU A 109 4.04 9.21 4.26
N ALA A 110 3.40 9.38 3.12
CA ALA A 110 2.42 8.45 2.54
C ALA A 110 2.75 8.27 1.06
N VAL A 111 2.40 7.14 0.48
CA VAL A 111 2.66 6.84 -0.93
C VAL A 111 1.39 6.39 -1.61
N VAL A 112 1.10 6.94 -2.79
CA VAL A 112 0.06 6.46 -3.69
C VAL A 112 0.74 5.88 -4.91
N VAL A 113 0.51 4.59 -5.16
CA VAL A 113 1.14 3.84 -6.26
C VAL A 113 0.12 3.61 -7.35
N GLY A 114 0.40 4.13 -8.54
CA GLY A 114 -0.40 3.89 -9.73
C GLY A 114 0.27 2.93 -10.71
N LEU A 115 -0.51 2.38 -11.66
CA LEU A 115 0.07 1.58 -12.73
C LEU A 115 0.95 2.43 -13.66
N ARG A 116 0.51 3.67 -13.94
CA ARG A 116 1.20 4.69 -14.74
C ARG A 116 0.98 6.08 -14.13
N ALA A 117 1.28 6.22 -12.84
CA ALA A 117 1.12 7.50 -12.17
C ALA A 117 2.30 8.42 -12.49
N GLU A 118 2.02 9.67 -12.82
CA GLU A 118 3.05 10.70 -12.88
C GLU A 118 3.59 10.98 -11.49
N LYS A 119 4.90 11.16 -11.40
CA LYS A 119 5.57 11.44 -10.12
C LYS A 119 5.29 12.88 -9.70
N HIS A 120 4.55 13.02 -8.63
CA HIS A 120 4.34 14.32 -7.99
C HIS A 120 4.22 14.16 -6.47
N THR A 121 4.21 15.27 -5.77
CA THR A 121 4.11 15.30 -4.32
C THR A 121 3.14 16.38 -3.89
N LEU A 122 2.30 16.06 -2.92
CA LEU A 122 1.45 17.04 -2.26
C LEU A 122 1.57 16.93 -0.73
N LYS A 123 1.04 17.92 -0.02
CA LYS A 123 0.96 17.92 1.44
C LYS A 123 -0.48 17.68 1.88
N ALA A 124 -0.67 16.72 2.80
CA ALA A 124 -1.91 16.49 3.52
C ALA A 124 -1.63 16.74 5.02
N GLY A 125 -1.90 17.95 5.50
CA GLY A 125 -1.44 18.40 6.80
C GLY A 125 0.09 18.41 6.89
N SER A 126 0.66 17.73 7.88
CA SER A 126 2.12 17.55 8.03
C SER A 126 2.68 16.38 7.19
N CYS A 127 1.82 15.57 6.60
CA CYS A 127 2.21 14.39 5.82
C CYS A 127 2.58 14.79 4.40
N ARG A 128 3.73 14.33 3.92
CA ARG A 128 4.12 14.37 2.52
C ARG A 128 3.53 13.16 1.79
N VAL A 129 2.65 13.38 0.83
CA VAL A 129 2.05 12.33 0.00
C VAL A 129 2.75 12.30 -1.34
N VAL A 130 3.41 11.20 -1.66
CA VAL A 130 4.16 10.98 -2.91
C VAL A 130 3.33 10.08 -3.81
N PHE A 131 3.06 10.57 -5.02
CA PHE A 131 2.46 9.77 -6.09
C PHE A 131 3.58 9.22 -6.97
N THR A 132 3.50 7.95 -7.34
CA THR A 132 4.52 7.29 -8.14
C THR A 132 3.95 6.07 -8.86
N ASP A 133 4.63 5.61 -9.90
CA ASP A 133 4.42 4.29 -10.46
C ASP A 133 5.09 3.20 -9.60
N VAL A 134 4.87 1.93 -9.94
CA VAL A 134 5.45 0.81 -9.18
C VAL A 134 6.97 0.82 -9.24
N ALA A 135 7.57 1.23 -10.36
CA ALA A 135 9.03 1.31 -10.50
C ALA A 135 9.65 2.34 -9.55
N GLY A 136 8.94 3.45 -9.28
CA GLY A 136 9.38 4.49 -8.36
C GLY A 136 9.10 4.21 -6.88
N LEU A 137 8.34 3.15 -6.56
CA LEU A 137 7.94 2.85 -5.18
C LEU A 137 9.12 2.75 -4.21
N ARG A 138 10.16 2.01 -4.56
CA ARG A 138 11.36 1.85 -3.70
C ARG A 138 12.03 3.20 -3.43
N GLY A 139 12.17 4.03 -4.47
CA GLY A 139 12.73 5.38 -4.32
C GLY A 139 11.87 6.28 -3.44
N ALA A 140 10.54 6.20 -3.56
CA ALA A 140 9.60 6.96 -2.73
C ALA A 140 9.71 6.59 -1.24
N LEU A 141 10.02 5.33 -0.93
CA LEU A 141 10.22 4.82 0.44
C LEU A 141 11.62 5.11 1.00
N GLY A 142 12.53 5.68 0.20
CA GLY A 142 13.90 5.93 0.63
C GLY A 142 14.80 4.69 0.67
N ALA A 143 14.37 3.56 0.16
CA ALA A 143 15.13 2.31 0.04
C ALA A 143 16.09 2.37 -1.17
N GLY A 144 17.08 3.25 -1.12
CA GLY A 144 18.06 3.47 -2.19
C GLY A 144 19.36 4.05 -1.64
N LYS A 145 19.87 3.48 -0.54
CA LYS A 145 21.27 3.65 -0.12
C LYS A 145 21.87 2.31 0.15
#